data_2168583c3b565b4e1b44512e0d0651f4
#
_entry.id   2168583c3b565b4e1b44512e0d0651f4
#
_cell.length_a   1.000
_cell.length_b   1.000
_cell.length_c   1.000
_cell.angle_alpha   90.00
_cell.angle_beta   90.00
_cell.angle_gamma   90.00
#
_symmetry.space_group_name_H-M   'P 1'
#
loop_
_entity.id
_entity.type
_entity.pdbx_description
1 polymer ?
#
loop_
_entity_poly.entity_id
_entity_poly.type
_entity_poly.pdbx_seq_one_letter_code
_entity_poly.pdbx_strand_id
1 'polypeptide(L)'
;PAVDVSFVDDARKRFVSESAYLDDRPGAPLRFLAEANLTQIIRRQETQVDLQDVRTQLGDRIREIFKGGSNAALNLVPFPGGAYDVPDEVGDGRPLLVLLGYDAVSVGGVVEHVPHLVERIFKNKGADETAPRGNRNHLVFLVADEGRKDEMRHKMARRLALRELRKPERLNDLAEHQQA
;
A
#
# COMPACT_ATOMS: atom_id res chain seq x y z
N PRO A 1 -37.24 -4.31 32.72
CA PRO A 1 -36.01 -4.79 32.11
C PRO A 1 -35.09 -3.59 31.91
N ALA A 2 -33.96 -3.57 32.64
CA ALA A 2 -32.96 -2.52 32.48
C ALA A 2 -32.26 -2.74 31.14
N VAL A 3 -32.28 -1.73 30.29
CA VAL A 3 -31.48 -1.74 29.04
C VAL A 3 -30.02 -1.60 29.44
N ASP A 4 -29.18 -2.52 28.97
CA ASP A 4 -27.74 -2.47 29.23
C ASP A 4 -27.16 -1.21 28.58
N VAL A 5 -26.50 -0.37 29.37
CA VAL A 5 -25.91 0.89 28.92
C VAL A 5 -24.85 0.62 27.84
N SER A 6 -24.15 -0.51 27.93
CA SER A 6 -23.15 -0.91 26.92
C SER A 6 -23.78 -1.11 25.53
N PHE A 7 -24.97 -1.68 25.47
CA PHE A 7 -25.72 -1.84 24.20
C PHE A 7 -26.09 -0.50 23.57
N VAL A 8 -26.48 0.49 24.39
CA VAL A 8 -26.80 1.84 23.91
C VAL A 8 -25.55 2.54 23.36
N ASP A 9 -24.42 2.40 24.04
CA ASP A 9 -23.15 2.99 23.59
C ASP A 9 -22.65 2.33 22.31
N ASP A 10 -22.78 1.03 22.15
CA ASP A 10 -22.39 0.32 20.94
C ASP A 10 -23.31 0.65 19.76
N ALA A 11 -24.63 0.73 20.00
CA ALA A 11 -25.58 1.19 19.00
C ALA A 11 -25.29 2.63 18.56
N ARG A 12 -24.97 3.53 19.52
CA ARG A 12 -24.58 4.91 19.20
C ARG A 12 -23.31 4.96 18.34
N LYS A 13 -22.26 4.25 18.73
CA LYS A 13 -20.99 4.19 17.96
C LYS A 13 -21.24 3.71 16.54
N ARG A 14 -22.03 2.64 16.40
CA ARG A 14 -22.40 2.09 15.11
C ARG A 14 -23.20 3.08 14.26
N PHE A 15 -24.17 3.74 14.86
CA PHE A 15 -25.00 4.76 14.20
C PHE A 15 -24.15 5.93 13.69
N VAL A 16 -23.23 6.43 14.52
CA VAL A 16 -22.30 7.51 14.15
C VAL A 16 -21.35 7.06 13.03
N SER A 17 -20.83 5.83 13.07
CA SER A 17 -19.89 5.32 12.06
C SER A 17 -20.56 5.04 10.71
N GLU A 18 -21.84 4.70 10.70
CA GLU A 18 -22.59 4.35 9.49
C GLU A 18 -23.32 5.55 8.83
N SER A 19 -23.46 6.68 9.55
CA SER A 19 -24.16 7.85 9.04
C SER A 19 -23.21 9.02 8.72
N ALA A 20 -23.20 9.43 7.46
CA ALA A 20 -22.46 10.61 7.03
C ALA A 20 -23.03 11.94 7.54
N TYR A 21 -24.23 11.94 8.09
CA TYR A 21 -24.95 13.14 8.53
C TYR A 21 -25.01 13.30 10.05
N LEU A 22 -24.31 12.48 10.81
CA LEU A 22 -24.24 12.59 12.26
C LEU A 22 -22.97 13.28 12.74
N ASP A 23 -23.10 14.06 13.83
CA ASP A 23 -21.98 14.70 14.49
C ASP A 23 -21.13 13.63 15.20
N ASP A 24 -19.88 13.44 14.74
CA ASP A 24 -18.94 12.43 15.25
C ASP A 24 -17.97 12.97 16.29
N ARG A 25 -18.10 14.24 16.70
CA ARG A 25 -17.19 14.86 17.67
C ARG A 25 -17.32 14.19 19.04
N PRO A 26 -16.19 13.85 19.68
CA PRO A 26 -16.19 13.28 21.01
C PRO A 26 -16.95 14.16 22.02
N GLY A 27 -17.91 13.58 22.75
CA GLY A 27 -18.71 14.30 23.75
C GLY A 27 -19.84 15.16 23.20
N ALA A 28 -19.99 15.29 21.87
CA ALA A 28 -21.12 15.99 21.30
C ALA A 28 -22.43 15.20 21.48
N PRO A 29 -23.57 15.88 21.63
CA PRO A 29 -24.86 15.22 21.61
C PRO A 29 -25.13 14.65 20.21
N LEU A 30 -25.83 13.52 20.14
CA LEU A 30 -26.23 12.90 18.88
C LEU A 30 -27.19 13.85 18.15
N ARG A 31 -26.73 14.40 17.02
CA ARG A 31 -27.54 15.30 16.18
C ARG A 31 -27.22 15.09 14.71
N PHE A 32 -28.21 15.31 13.88
CA PHE A 32 -28.00 15.36 12.44
C PHE A 32 -27.40 16.71 12.03
N LEU A 33 -26.45 16.64 11.10
CA LEU A 33 -25.86 17.79 10.45
C LEU A 33 -26.64 18.08 9.15
N ALA A 34 -26.70 19.36 8.75
CA ALA A 34 -27.32 19.75 7.48
C ALA A 34 -26.51 19.26 6.27
N GLU A 35 -25.23 19.10 6.46
CA GLU A 35 -24.28 18.64 5.44
C GLU A 35 -23.61 17.33 5.84
N ALA A 36 -23.26 16.55 4.84
CA ALA A 36 -22.58 15.29 5.06
C ALA A 36 -21.16 15.52 5.63
N ASN A 37 -20.79 14.72 6.62
CA ASN A 37 -19.44 14.72 7.14
C ASN A 37 -18.48 14.05 6.14
N LEU A 38 -17.68 14.87 5.45
CA LEU A 38 -16.73 14.40 4.43
C LEU A 38 -15.78 13.32 4.96
N THR A 39 -15.34 13.43 6.21
CA THR A 39 -14.47 12.44 6.83
C THR A 39 -15.15 11.07 6.92
N GLN A 40 -16.43 11.02 7.26
CA GLN A 40 -17.21 9.79 7.31
C GLN A 40 -17.43 9.19 5.91
N ILE A 41 -17.70 10.04 4.92
CA ILE A 41 -17.84 9.60 3.53
C ILE A 41 -16.53 8.95 3.05
N ILE A 42 -15.39 9.61 3.31
CA ILE A 42 -14.07 9.08 2.94
C ILE A 42 -13.80 7.75 3.65
N ARG A 43 -14.00 7.66 4.96
CA ARG A 43 -13.81 6.41 5.73
C ARG A 43 -14.66 5.27 5.19
N ARG A 44 -15.94 5.55 4.91
CA ARG A 44 -16.83 4.55 4.33
C ARG A 44 -16.35 4.09 2.96
N GLN A 45 -15.89 5.02 2.12
CA GLN A 45 -15.34 4.67 0.82
C GLN A 45 -14.02 3.88 0.95
N GLU A 46 -13.17 4.21 1.94
CA GLU A 46 -11.95 3.45 2.24
C GLU A 46 -12.25 1.97 2.56
N THR A 47 -13.33 1.67 3.29
CA THR A 47 -13.73 0.28 3.59
C THR A 47 -14.27 -0.49 2.39
N GLN A 48 -14.66 0.20 1.32
CA GLN A 48 -15.17 -0.40 0.08
C GLN A 48 -14.06 -0.64 -0.96
N VAL A 49 -12.86 -0.14 -0.71
CA VAL A 49 -11.72 -0.34 -1.63
C VAL A 49 -11.28 -1.79 -1.59
N ASP A 50 -11.18 -2.41 -2.76
CA ASP A 50 -10.67 -3.77 -2.89
C ASP A 50 -9.17 -3.81 -2.54
N LEU A 51 -8.80 -4.76 -1.68
CA LEU A 51 -7.41 -4.98 -1.28
C LEU A 51 -6.52 -5.38 -2.46
N GLN A 52 -7.08 -6.04 -3.47
CA GLN A 52 -6.35 -6.39 -4.68
C GLN A 52 -6.03 -5.14 -5.52
N ASP A 53 -6.97 -4.20 -5.60
CA ASP A 53 -6.73 -2.90 -6.24
C ASP A 53 -5.62 -2.12 -5.50
N VAL A 54 -5.65 -2.13 -4.17
CA VAL A 54 -4.59 -1.52 -3.36
C VAL A 54 -3.22 -2.13 -3.69
N ARG A 55 -3.12 -3.47 -3.76
CA ARG A 55 -1.87 -4.17 -4.10
C ARG A 55 -1.37 -3.82 -5.49
N THR A 56 -2.26 -3.86 -6.48
CA THR A 56 -1.94 -3.55 -7.88
C THR A 56 -1.44 -2.12 -8.01
N GLN A 57 -2.19 -1.15 -7.47
CA GLN A 57 -1.83 0.27 -7.57
C GLN A 57 -0.55 0.61 -6.78
N LEU A 58 -0.30 -0.05 -5.64
CA LEU A 58 0.98 0.07 -4.94
C LEU A 58 2.13 -0.48 -5.77
N GLY A 59 1.97 -1.67 -6.34
CA GLY A 59 2.97 -2.28 -7.20
C GLY A 59 3.33 -1.38 -8.38
N ASP A 60 2.33 -0.85 -9.07
CA ASP A 60 2.54 0.05 -10.22
C ASP A 60 3.22 1.35 -9.80
N ARG A 61 2.79 1.94 -8.68
CA ARG A 61 3.38 3.18 -8.17
C ARG A 61 4.84 2.99 -7.73
N ILE A 62 5.16 1.89 -7.10
CA ILE A 62 6.52 1.54 -6.70
C ILE A 62 7.40 1.37 -7.95
N ARG A 63 6.95 0.60 -8.95
CA ARG A 63 7.67 0.48 -10.24
C ARG A 63 7.92 1.84 -10.89
N GLU A 64 6.91 2.70 -10.91
CA GLU A 64 7.02 4.04 -11.50
C GLU A 64 8.07 4.90 -10.79
N ILE A 65 8.10 4.89 -9.44
CA ILE A 65 9.06 5.64 -8.64
C ILE A 65 10.50 5.21 -8.93
N PHE A 66 10.73 3.89 -9.07
CA PHE A 66 12.07 3.34 -9.26
C PHE A 66 12.45 3.10 -10.72
N LYS A 67 11.55 3.34 -11.68
CA LYS A 67 11.81 3.10 -13.11
C LYS A 67 13.04 3.84 -13.64
N GLY A 68 13.37 4.97 -13.04
CA GLY A 68 14.48 5.82 -13.51
C GLY A 68 14.24 6.41 -14.91
N GLY A 69 15.03 7.40 -15.27
CA GLY A 69 15.09 7.94 -16.64
C GLY A 69 16.20 7.27 -17.47
N SER A 70 16.42 7.76 -18.68
CA SER A 70 17.49 7.30 -19.58
C SER A 70 18.91 7.36 -18.99
N ASN A 71 19.10 8.20 -17.96
CA ASN A 71 20.38 8.36 -17.23
C ASN A 71 20.37 7.68 -15.86
N ALA A 72 19.50 6.69 -15.61
CA ALA A 72 19.48 5.98 -14.36
C ALA A 72 20.84 5.30 -14.08
N ALA A 73 21.33 5.44 -12.84
CA ALA A 73 22.59 4.81 -12.43
C ALA A 73 22.48 3.30 -12.23
N LEU A 74 21.25 2.79 -12.09
CA LEU A 74 20.93 1.39 -11.81
C LEU A 74 19.89 0.87 -12.83
N ASN A 75 19.99 -0.39 -13.18
CA ASN A 75 18.97 -1.10 -13.95
C ASN A 75 17.96 -1.74 -13.01
N LEU A 76 16.68 -1.38 -13.15
CA LEU A 76 15.63 -1.88 -12.27
C LEU A 76 15.20 -3.29 -12.65
N VAL A 77 15.18 -4.19 -11.66
CA VAL A 77 14.53 -5.52 -11.73
C VAL A 77 13.38 -5.52 -10.73
N PRO A 78 12.13 -5.25 -11.17
CA PRO A 78 11.01 -5.08 -10.27
C PRO A 78 10.35 -6.42 -9.93
N PHE A 79 10.23 -6.71 -8.64
CA PHE A 79 9.48 -7.81 -8.05
C PHE A 79 9.83 -9.19 -8.60
N PRO A 80 11.12 -9.59 -8.58
CA PRO A 80 11.49 -10.91 -9.02
C PRO A 80 10.88 -11.99 -8.11
N GLY A 81 10.38 -13.06 -8.71
CA GLY A 81 9.89 -14.23 -8.00
C GLY A 81 11.02 -15.17 -7.55
N GLY A 82 12.19 -15.06 -8.20
CA GLY A 82 13.34 -15.90 -7.90
C GLY A 82 14.61 -15.46 -8.62
N ALA A 83 15.64 -16.29 -8.55
CA ALA A 83 16.93 -16.01 -9.18
C ALA A 83 16.86 -16.00 -10.71
N TYR A 84 15.88 -16.68 -11.28
CA TYR A 84 15.66 -16.76 -12.73
C TYR A 84 15.22 -15.43 -13.35
N ASP A 85 14.59 -14.56 -12.56
CA ASP A 85 14.13 -13.22 -13.03
C ASP A 85 15.25 -12.17 -13.03
N VAL A 86 16.39 -12.50 -12.42
CA VAL A 86 17.50 -11.56 -12.24
C VAL A 86 18.68 -11.97 -13.13
N PRO A 87 19.01 -11.20 -14.17
CA PRO A 87 20.13 -11.52 -15.06
C PRO A 87 21.47 -11.58 -14.31
N ASP A 88 22.35 -12.46 -14.73
CA ASP A 88 23.71 -12.56 -14.18
C ASP A 88 24.70 -11.61 -14.88
N GLU A 89 24.44 -11.33 -16.16
CA GLU A 89 25.25 -10.40 -16.96
C GLU A 89 24.44 -9.17 -17.33
N VAL A 90 25.07 -8.02 -17.23
CA VAL A 90 24.47 -6.72 -17.58
C VAL A 90 25.35 -6.08 -18.64
N GLY A 91 24.82 -5.97 -19.86
CA GLY A 91 25.57 -5.55 -21.06
C GLY A 91 26.12 -4.12 -20.98
N ASP A 92 25.52 -3.25 -20.15
CA ASP A 92 25.92 -1.85 -19.98
C ASP A 92 26.79 -1.61 -18.73
N GLY A 93 27.12 -2.66 -17.96
CA GLY A 93 27.94 -2.62 -16.77
C GLY A 93 27.32 -1.91 -15.55
N ARG A 94 26.05 -1.44 -15.67
CA ARG A 94 25.36 -0.80 -14.55
C ARG A 94 24.87 -1.83 -13.52
N PRO A 95 24.94 -1.53 -12.22
CA PRO A 95 24.37 -2.43 -11.21
C PRO A 95 22.87 -2.62 -11.38
N LEU A 96 22.37 -3.75 -10.92
CA LEU A 96 20.94 -4.08 -10.88
C LEU A 96 20.35 -3.66 -9.54
N LEU A 97 19.26 -2.85 -9.58
CA LEU A 97 18.42 -2.61 -8.43
C LEU A 97 17.33 -3.69 -8.39
N VAL A 98 17.52 -4.68 -7.55
CA VAL A 98 16.54 -5.76 -7.32
C VAL A 98 15.53 -5.28 -6.30
N LEU A 99 14.38 -4.83 -6.79
CA LEU A 99 13.30 -4.31 -5.98
C LEU A 99 12.37 -5.46 -5.58
N LEU A 100 12.41 -5.89 -4.32
CA LEU A 100 11.58 -6.99 -3.85
C LEU A 100 10.13 -6.54 -3.62
N GLY A 101 9.19 -7.44 -3.89
CA GLY A 101 7.77 -7.19 -3.63
C GLY A 101 7.53 -7.01 -2.12
N TYR A 102 6.90 -5.93 -1.73
CA TYR A 102 6.65 -5.59 -0.33
C TYR A 102 5.77 -6.62 0.41
N ASP A 103 4.96 -7.40 -0.33
CA ASP A 103 4.17 -8.51 0.21
C ASP A 103 4.94 -9.83 0.25
N ALA A 104 5.95 -9.99 -0.59
CA ALA A 104 6.75 -11.21 -0.67
C ALA A 104 7.86 -11.23 0.39
N VAL A 105 8.53 -10.10 0.57
CA VAL A 105 9.64 -9.95 1.52
C VAL A 105 9.61 -8.58 2.18
N SER A 106 9.75 -8.57 3.48
CA SER A 106 9.93 -7.36 4.29
C SER A 106 10.84 -7.65 5.47
N VAL A 107 11.45 -6.61 6.00
CA VAL A 107 12.34 -6.69 7.14
C VAL A 107 11.88 -5.71 8.22
N GLY A 108 11.97 -6.11 9.48
CA GLY A 108 11.61 -5.27 10.62
C GLY A 108 12.74 -5.16 11.61
N GLY A 109 12.86 -3.99 12.25
CA GLY A 109 13.86 -3.77 13.31
C GLY A 109 15.30 -4.03 12.90
N VAL A 110 16.04 -4.70 13.77
CA VAL A 110 17.41 -5.16 13.48
C VAL A 110 17.34 -6.41 12.62
N VAL A 111 17.92 -6.35 11.44
CA VAL A 111 17.97 -7.49 10.52
C VAL A 111 19.07 -8.45 10.98
N GLU A 112 18.69 -9.52 11.67
CA GLU A 112 19.61 -10.56 12.12
C GLU A 112 20.02 -11.51 11.00
N HIS A 113 19.10 -11.78 10.06
CA HIS A 113 19.31 -12.69 8.95
C HIS A 113 18.84 -12.09 7.63
N VAL A 114 19.60 -12.36 6.58
CA VAL A 114 19.22 -11.99 5.21
C VAL A 114 17.98 -12.79 4.81
N PRO A 115 16.92 -12.17 4.27
CA PRO A 115 15.76 -12.89 3.80
C PRO A 115 16.10 -13.97 2.77
N HIS A 116 15.47 -15.13 2.86
CA HIS A 116 15.78 -16.30 2.04
C HIS A 116 15.72 -16.01 0.53
N LEU A 117 14.76 -15.22 0.06
CA LEU A 117 14.66 -14.85 -1.35
C LEU A 117 15.88 -14.00 -1.79
N VAL A 118 16.33 -13.06 -0.96
CA VAL A 118 17.54 -12.26 -1.22
C VAL A 118 18.76 -13.16 -1.32
N GLU A 119 18.92 -14.07 -0.36
CA GLU A 119 20.04 -15.01 -0.33
C GLU A 119 20.03 -15.93 -1.58
N ARG A 120 18.87 -16.43 -1.97
CA ARG A 120 18.70 -17.27 -3.15
C ARG A 120 19.08 -16.53 -4.43
N ILE A 121 18.58 -15.31 -4.63
CA ILE A 121 18.91 -14.46 -5.78
C ILE A 121 20.40 -14.10 -5.79
N PHE A 122 20.98 -13.84 -4.62
CA PHE A 122 22.39 -13.48 -4.50
C PHE A 122 23.33 -14.65 -4.84
N LYS A 123 22.98 -15.88 -4.43
CA LYS A 123 23.81 -17.07 -4.62
C LYS A 123 23.64 -17.72 -5.97
N ASN A 124 22.42 -17.74 -6.51
CA ASN A 124 22.01 -18.58 -7.61
C ASN A 124 21.51 -17.78 -8.82
N LYS A 125 21.49 -18.43 -9.98
CA LYS A 125 20.93 -17.95 -11.24
C LYS A 125 20.22 -19.06 -12.00
N GLY A 126 19.51 -18.71 -13.08
CA GLY A 126 18.89 -19.64 -14.00
C GLY A 126 17.54 -20.15 -13.52
N ALA A 127 16.86 -20.93 -14.38
CA ALA A 127 15.49 -21.36 -14.19
C ALA A 127 15.29 -22.33 -13.01
N ASP A 128 16.23 -23.21 -12.79
CA ASP A 128 16.25 -24.20 -11.71
C ASP A 128 16.96 -23.70 -10.44
N GLU A 129 17.53 -22.49 -10.50
CA GLU A 129 18.21 -21.83 -9.39
C GLU A 129 19.33 -22.67 -8.74
N THR A 130 19.91 -23.59 -9.49
CA THR A 130 21.01 -24.47 -9.02
C THR A 130 22.38 -23.97 -9.42
N ALA A 131 22.46 -23.20 -10.53
CA ALA A 131 23.71 -22.64 -11.01
C ALA A 131 24.18 -21.47 -10.14
N PRO A 132 25.44 -21.43 -9.71
CA PRO A 132 25.96 -20.31 -8.94
C PRO A 132 26.02 -19.04 -9.77
N ARG A 133 25.66 -17.89 -9.17
CA ARG A 133 25.79 -16.58 -9.78
C ARG A 133 27.25 -16.14 -9.84
N GLY A 134 27.69 -15.70 -11.00
CA GLY A 134 29.04 -15.18 -11.22
C GLY A 134 29.20 -13.72 -10.76
N ASN A 135 28.26 -12.87 -11.15
CA ASN A 135 28.33 -11.42 -10.94
C ASN A 135 27.47 -10.96 -9.74
N ARG A 136 27.97 -11.16 -8.53
CA ARG A 136 27.24 -10.81 -7.28
C ARG A 136 27.39 -9.34 -6.90
N ASN A 137 28.52 -8.71 -7.25
CA ASN A 137 28.85 -7.34 -6.85
C ASN A 137 28.01 -6.28 -7.56
N HIS A 138 27.25 -6.67 -8.57
CA HIS A 138 26.34 -5.77 -9.32
C HIS A 138 24.91 -5.74 -8.75
N LEU A 139 24.64 -6.46 -7.65
CA LEU A 139 23.30 -6.52 -7.09
C LEU A 139 23.13 -5.56 -5.92
N VAL A 140 22.11 -4.73 -6.00
CA VAL A 140 21.62 -3.89 -4.90
C VAL A 140 20.17 -4.32 -4.61
N PHE A 141 19.91 -4.74 -3.39
CA PHE A 141 18.57 -5.18 -3.00
C PHE A 141 17.82 -4.08 -2.26
N LEU A 142 16.59 -3.84 -2.65
CA LEU A 142 15.66 -2.97 -1.93
C LEU A 142 14.52 -3.81 -1.36
N VAL A 143 14.41 -3.79 -0.03
CA VAL A 143 13.44 -4.58 0.73
C VAL A 143 12.53 -3.64 1.51
N ALA A 144 11.25 -3.98 1.62
CA ALA A 144 10.28 -3.17 2.34
C ALA A 144 10.50 -3.23 3.86
N ASP A 145 10.26 -2.12 4.54
CA ASP A 145 10.18 -2.07 6.00
C ASP A 145 8.80 -2.63 6.46
N GLU A 146 8.84 -3.68 7.27
CA GLU A 146 7.65 -4.33 7.83
C GLU A 146 6.77 -3.34 8.60
N GLY A 147 7.39 -2.47 9.40
CA GLY A 147 6.67 -1.50 10.22
C GLY A 147 5.95 -0.40 9.42
N ARG A 148 6.24 -0.26 8.13
CA ARG A 148 5.64 0.76 7.25
C ARG A 148 4.62 0.21 6.27
N LYS A 149 4.46 -1.09 6.17
CA LYS A 149 3.57 -1.72 5.17
C LYS A 149 2.11 -1.32 5.34
N ASP A 150 1.61 -1.36 6.57
CA ASP A 150 0.20 -1.04 6.84
C ASP A 150 -0.10 0.43 6.62
N GLU A 151 0.81 1.33 6.99
CA GLU A 151 0.69 2.76 6.68
C GLU A 151 0.63 3.00 5.16
N MET A 152 1.49 2.33 4.41
CA MET A 152 1.54 2.43 2.95
C MET A 152 0.25 1.92 2.30
N ARG A 153 -0.27 0.77 2.75
CA ARG A 153 -1.55 0.21 2.29
C ARG A 153 -2.73 1.14 2.60
N HIS A 154 -2.79 1.65 3.82
CA HIS A 154 -3.84 2.57 4.25
C HIS A 154 -3.83 3.87 3.43
N LYS A 155 -2.67 4.47 3.20
CA LYS A 155 -2.54 5.68 2.36
C LYS A 155 -2.97 5.41 0.91
N MET A 156 -2.70 4.23 0.37
CA MET A 156 -3.15 3.87 -0.97
C MET A 156 -4.66 3.64 -1.02
N ALA A 157 -5.25 2.94 -0.04
CA ALA A 157 -6.69 2.77 0.07
C ALA A 157 -7.41 4.13 0.13
N ARG A 158 -6.89 5.05 0.97
CA ARG A 158 -7.41 6.43 1.04
C ARG A 158 -7.30 7.17 -0.29
N ARG A 159 -6.18 7.06 -0.98
CA ARG A 159 -6.00 7.65 -2.32
C ARG A 159 -7.02 7.12 -3.32
N LEU A 160 -7.27 5.81 -3.32
CA LEU A 160 -8.26 5.17 -4.19
C LEU A 160 -9.68 5.61 -3.85
N ALA A 161 -10.01 5.66 -2.57
CA ALA A 161 -11.30 6.18 -2.09
C ALA A 161 -11.54 7.62 -2.53
N LEU A 162 -10.56 8.51 -2.36
CA LEU A 162 -10.66 9.89 -2.82
C LEU A 162 -10.78 10.01 -4.33
N ARG A 163 -10.07 9.18 -5.09
CA ARG A 163 -10.20 9.14 -6.57
C ARG A 163 -11.60 8.72 -6.99
N GLU A 164 -12.21 7.77 -6.28
CA GLU A 164 -13.59 7.33 -6.53
C GLU A 164 -14.60 8.44 -6.21
N LEU A 165 -14.43 9.13 -5.09
CA LEU A 165 -15.30 10.23 -4.68
C LEU A 165 -15.22 11.45 -5.61
N ARG A 166 -14.09 11.63 -6.32
CA ARG A 166 -13.92 12.71 -7.29
C ARG A 166 -14.60 12.45 -8.64
N LYS A 167 -15.23 11.31 -8.85
CA LYS A 167 -16.02 11.07 -10.06
C LYS A 167 -17.24 11.99 -10.07
N PRO A 168 -17.64 12.55 -11.23
CA PRO A 168 -18.74 13.51 -11.33
C PRO A 168 -20.05 13.00 -10.71
N GLU A 169 -20.33 11.71 -10.82
CA GLU A 169 -21.54 11.06 -10.28
C GLU A 169 -21.58 11.09 -8.75
N ARG A 170 -20.39 11.13 -8.10
CA ARG A 170 -20.26 11.17 -6.63
C ARG A 170 -20.10 12.58 -6.08
N LEU A 171 -19.56 13.50 -6.88
CA LEU A 171 -19.39 14.89 -6.45
C LEU A 171 -20.73 15.58 -6.17
N ASN A 172 -21.79 15.21 -6.89
CA ASN A 172 -23.13 15.75 -6.67
C ASN A 172 -23.71 15.43 -5.28
N ASP A 173 -23.19 14.39 -4.61
CA ASP A 173 -23.59 14.01 -3.25
C ASP A 173 -22.91 14.87 -2.17
N LEU A 174 -21.91 15.69 -2.56
CA LEU A 174 -21.14 16.53 -1.67
C LEU A 174 -21.58 18.01 -1.78
N ALA A 175 -21.51 18.75 -0.67
CA ALA A 175 -21.73 20.20 -0.69
C ALA A 175 -20.66 20.91 -1.54
N GLU A 176 -21.00 22.02 -2.19
CA GLU A 176 -20.10 22.72 -3.12
C GLU A 176 -18.72 23.03 -2.53
N HIS A 177 -18.65 23.45 -1.27
CA HIS A 177 -17.38 23.73 -0.60
C HIS A 177 -16.55 22.46 -0.26
N GLN A 178 -17.13 21.26 -0.36
CA GLN A 178 -16.45 19.97 -0.16
C GLN A 178 -15.90 19.41 -1.46
N GLN A 179 -16.25 19.99 -2.61
CA GLN A 179 -15.83 19.53 -3.95
C GLN A 179 -14.46 20.14 -4.37
N ALA A 180 -14.00 21.19 -3.69
CA ALA A 180 -12.72 21.83 -3.94
C ALA A 180 -11.54 21.05 -3.36
#